data_d07e5e6f2c37cbdeb5fb972f9a9b5ef9
#
_entry.id   d07e5e6f2c37cbdeb5fb972f9a9b5ef9
#
_cell.length_a   1.000
_cell.length_b   1.000
_cell.length_c   1.000
_cell.angle_alpha   90.00
_cell.angle_beta   90.00
_cell.angle_gamma   90.00
#
_symmetry.space_group_name_H-M   'P 1'
#
loop_
_entity.id
_entity.type
_entity.pdbx_description
1 polymer ?
#
loop_
_entity_poly.entity_id
_entity_poly.type
_entity_poly.pdbx_seq_one_letter_code
_entity_poly.pdbx_strand_id
1 'polypeptide(L)'
;MHRIQRTLRSTLGVTLGAALIAAAMALSAPSAEASAAKISADVHATLDQFFRTRPGARDLANRATGVLVFPTVVKAGFGIGGEYGEGELLVVGKPAGFYNLVSASFGFQFGAQARTVIIMFMTPQALAGFNRTDGWKVGVDGSVTLITLGAGAAIDTNQITSPVIGFVLDPTGLMYNLTLEGSKISRINP
;
A
#
# COMPACT_ATOMS: atom_id res chain seq x y z
N MET A 1 52.81 -41.23 -20.20
CA MET A 1 52.70 -39.80 -19.83
C MET A 1 51.62 -39.11 -20.69
N HIS A 2 50.33 -39.37 -20.44
CA HIS A 2 49.23 -38.67 -21.20
C HIS A 2 47.93 -38.82 -20.43
N ARG A 3 47.78 -38.13 -19.26
CA ARG A 3 46.49 -38.10 -18.51
C ARG A 3 46.33 -36.94 -17.55
N ILE A 4 46.92 -35.77 -17.74
CA ILE A 4 46.79 -34.61 -16.80
C ILE A 4 46.40 -33.29 -17.47
N GLN A 5 45.80 -33.29 -18.65
CA GLN A 5 45.42 -32.00 -19.31
C GLN A 5 43.92 -31.81 -19.62
N ARG A 6 43.00 -32.56 -19.01
CA ARG A 6 41.57 -32.41 -19.34
C ARG A 6 40.68 -31.81 -18.23
N THR A 7 41.20 -31.49 -17.08
CA THR A 7 40.37 -31.02 -15.92
C THR A 7 40.46 -29.53 -15.64
N LEU A 8 41.26 -28.74 -16.33
CA LEU A 8 41.38 -27.28 -16.09
C LEU A 8 40.50 -26.38 -16.98
N ARG A 9 39.75 -26.91 -17.96
CA ARG A 9 38.95 -26.07 -18.87
C ARG A 9 37.46 -25.95 -18.50
N SER A 10 36.94 -26.72 -17.55
CA SER A 10 35.50 -26.69 -17.21
C SER A 10 35.16 -25.78 -16.05
N THR A 11 36.11 -25.36 -15.21
CA THR A 11 35.82 -24.50 -14.04
C THR A 11 35.83 -23.00 -14.34
N LEU A 12 36.53 -22.58 -15.44
CA LEU A 12 36.61 -21.15 -15.79
C LEU A 12 35.33 -20.62 -16.50
N GLY A 13 34.60 -21.50 -17.16
CA GLY A 13 33.38 -21.13 -17.89
C GLY A 13 32.15 -20.91 -17.01
N VAL A 14 32.05 -21.63 -15.90
CA VAL A 14 30.90 -21.56 -15.00
C VAL A 14 30.92 -20.31 -14.10
N THR A 15 32.11 -19.87 -13.69
CA THR A 15 32.29 -18.68 -12.86
C THR A 15 32.04 -17.37 -13.62
N LEU A 16 32.35 -17.31 -14.90
CA LEU A 16 32.09 -16.12 -15.73
C LEU A 16 30.60 -15.96 -16.04
N GLY A 17 29.87 -17.06 -16.23
CA GLY A 17 28.43 -17.04 -16.46
C GLY A 17 27.62 -16.57 -15.24
N ALA A 18 28.00 -17.01 -14.05
CA ALA A 18 27.34 -16.62 -12.80
C ALA A 18 27.57 -15.14 -12.46
N ALA A 19 28.76 -14.60 -12.75
CA ALA A 19 29.07 -13.19 -12.53
C ALA A 19 28.31 -12.25 -13.47
N LEU A 20 28.09 -12.65 -14.73
CA LEU A 20 27.33 -11.89 -15.72
C LEU A 20 25.83 -11.87 -15.40
N ILE A 21 25.25 -12.96 -14.87
CA ILE A 21 23.85 -13.03 -14.47
C ILE A 21 23.61 -12.18 -13.20
N ALA A 22 24.54 -12.20 -12.24
CA ALA A 22 24.47 -11.37 -11.05
C ALA A 22 24.58 -9.87 -11.36
N ALA A 23 25.42 -9.48 -12.31
CA ALA A 23 25.55 -8.10 -12.78
C ALA A 23 24.31 -7.62 -13.56
N ALA A 24 23.65 -8.49 -14.34
CA ALA A 24 22.42 -8.16 -15.04
C ALA A 24 21.21 -7.97 -14.09
N MET A 25 21.15 -8.70 -12.97
CA MET A 25 20.11 -8.51 -11.95
C MET A 25 20.32 -7.23 -11.12
N ALA A 26 21.57 -6.77 -10.96
CA ALA A 26 21.86 -5.53 -10.24
C ALA A 26 21.48 -4.26 -11.04
N LEU A 27 21.37 -4.35 -12.37
CA LEU A 27 20.99 -3.21 -13.23
C LEU A 27 19.46 -2.99 -13.35
N SER A 28 18.64 -3.88 -12.80
CA SER A 28 17.17 -3.81 -12.95
C SER A 28 16.41 -3.48 -11.65
N ALA A 29 17.10 -3.23 -10.55
CA ALA A 29 16.43 -2.71 -9.35
C ALA A 29 16.06 -1.23 -9.58
N PRO A 30 14.77 -0.84 -9.49
CA PRO A 30 14.40 0.57 -9.55
C PRO A 30 15.11 1.32 -8.43
N SER A 31 15.58 2.54 -8.73
CA SER A 31 16.14 3.41 -7.68
C SER A 31 15.02 3.75 -6.66
N ALA A 32 15.40 4.05 -5.42
CA ALA A 32 14.45 4.49 -4.40
C ALA A 32 13.62 5.71 -4.88
N GLU A 33 14.23 6.64 -5.61
CA GLU A 33 13.52 7.76 -6.23
C GLU A 33 12.48 7.33 -7.27
N ALA A 34 12.79 6.32 -8.09
CA ALA A 34 11.84 5.80 -9.08
C ALA A 34 10.66 5.09 -8.40
N SER A 35 10.91 4.39 -7.28
CA SER A 35 9.87 3.78 -6.47
C SER A 35 8.97 4.82 -5.82
N ALA A 36 9.53 5.86 -5.20
CA ALA A 36 8.81 6.97 -4.59
C ALA A 36 7.92 7.70 -5.62
N ALA A 37 8.50 8.04 -6.79
CA ALA A 37 7.77 8.72 -7.87
C ALA A 37 6.59 7.88 -8.38
N LYS A 38 6.79 6.55 -8.49
CA LYS A 38 5.73 5.64 -8.89
C LYS A 38 4.60 5.59 -7.86
N ILE A 39 4.92 5.45 -6.56
CA ILE A 39 3.91 5.44 -5.50
C ILE A 39 3.10 6.74 -5.54
N SER A 40 3.76 7.90 -5.62
CA SER A 40 3.08 9.20 -5.69
C SER A 40 2.16 9.31 -6.92
N ALA A 41 2.61 8.88 -8.09
CA ALA A 41 1.79 8.89 -9.30
C ALA A 41 0.54 8.00 -9.15
N ASP A 42 0.70 6.79 -8.61
CA ASP A 42 -0.40 5.85 -8.37
C ASP A 42 -1.39 6.40 -7.33
N VAL A 43 -0.91 7.08 -6.28
CA VAL A 43 -1.73 7.74 -5.26
C VAL A 43 -2.58 8.85 -5.85
N HIS A 44 -1.99 9.73 -6.67
CA HIS A 44 -2.72 10.80 -7.33
C HIS A 44 -3.78 10.25 -8.30
N ALA A 45 -3.44 9.26 -9.12
CA ALA A 45 -4.38 8.61 -10.03
C ALA A 45 -5.56 7.97 -9.27
N THR A 46 -5.27 7.32 -8.14
CA THR A 46 -6.27 6.70 -7.25
C THR A 46 -7.22 7.75 -6.67
N LEU A 47 -6.70 8.84 -6.13
CA LEU A 47 -7.52 9.93 -5.59
C LEU A 47 -8.38 10.58 -6.68
N ASP A 48 -7.84 10.82 -7.87
CA ASP A 48 -8.59 11.36 -8.98
C ASP A 48 -9.74 10.44 -9.41
N GLN A 49 -9.50 9.11 -9.44
CA GLN A 49 -10.56 8.15 -9.70
C GLN A 49 -11.61 8.15 -8.59
N PHE A 50 -11.20 8.16 -7.33
CA PHE A 50 -12.09 8.20 -6.17
C PHE A 50 -12.99 9.44 -6.19
N PHE A 51 -12.42 10.61 -6.48
CA PHE A 51 -13.16 11.86 -6.57
C PHE A 51 -14.13 11.92 -7.75
N ARG A 52 -13.79 11.29 -8.88
CA ARG A 52 -14.69 11.21 -10.05
C ARG A 52 -15.85 10.25 -9.81
N THR A 53 -15.62 9.16 -9.09
CA THR A 53 -16.60 8.07 -8.93
C THR A 53 -17.48 8.21 -7.68
N ARG A 54 -17.10 9.10 -6.75
CA ARG A 54 -17.78 9.27 -5.45
C ARG A 54 -18.08 10.75 -5.18
N PRO A 55 -19.31 11.21 -5.42
CA PRO A 55 -19.74 12.56 -5.06
C PRO A 55 -19.52 12.80 -3.56
N GLY A 56 -18.99 13.97 -3.20
CA GLY A 56 -18.63 14.34 -1.82
C GLY A 56 -17.25 13.89 -1.35
N ALA A 57 -16.58 12.97 -2.06
CA ALA A 57 -15.25 12.47 -1.68
C ALA A 57 -14.19 13.58 -1.66
N ARG A 58 -14.20 14.48 -2.63
CA ARG A 58 -13.26 15.61 -2.70
C ARG A 58 -13.47 16.59 -1.54
N ASP A 59 -14.72 16.92 -1.22
CA ASP A 59 -15.04 17.82 -0.11
C ASP A 59 -14.61 17.21 1.22
N LEU A 60 -14.78 15.91 1.37
CA LEU A 60 -14.32 15.18 2.55
C LEU A 60 -12.80 15.20 2.67
N ALA A 61 -12.07 14.94 1.58
CA ALA A 61 -10.61 14.99 1.55
C ALA A 61 -10.08 16.40 1.85
N ASN A 62 -10.75 17.45 1.37
CA ASN A 62 -10.40 18.85 1.66
C ASN A 62 -10.60 19.22 3.14
N ARG A 63 -11.49 18.54 3.85
CA ARG A 63 -11.73 18.71 5.30
C ARG A 63 -10.77 17.88 6.16
N ALA A 64 -10.13 16.86 5.59
CA ALA A 64 -9.19 16.01 6.29
C ALA A 64 -7.88 16.75 6.56
N THR A 65 -7.31 16.55 7.76
CA THR A 65 -5.97 17.03 8.12
C THR A 65 -4.88 16.26 7.36
N GLY A 66 -5.13 14.98 7.07
CA GLY A 66 -4.24 14.12 6.28
C GLY A 66 -5.02 13.02 5.58
N VAL A 67 -4.53 12.60 4.42
CA VAL A 67 -5.09 11.52 3.61
C VAL A 67 -3.98 10.53 3.29
N LEU A 68 -4.08 9.31 3.79
CA LEU A 68 -3.15 8.22 3.55
C LEU A 68 -3.78 7.27 2.52
N VAL A 69 -3.08 7.05 1.42
CA VAL A 69 -3.60 6.27 0.28
C VAL A 69 -2.67 5.12 -0.03
N PHE A 70 -3.21 3.92 -0.07
CA PHE A 70 -2.57 2.71 -0.58
C PHE A 70 -3.28 2.32 -1.88
N PRO A 71 -2.74 2.67 -3.05
CA PRO A 71 -3.36 2.44 -4.35
C PRO A 71 -3.66 0.96 -4.59
N THR A 72 -2.73 0.11 -4.18
CA THR A 72 -2.83 -1.33 -4.34
C THR A 72 -2.35 -2.04 -3.06
N VAL A 73 -3.27 -2.73 -2.40
CA VAL A 73 -2.98 -3.67 -1.33
C VAL A 73 -3.27 -5.07 -1.86
N VAL A 74 -2.25 -5.88 -1.99
CA VAL A 74 -2.37 -7.26 -2.48
C VAL A 74 -2.53 -8.20 -1.30
N LYS A 75 -3.57 -9.02 -1.36
CA LYS A 75 -3.79 -10.15 -0.46
C LYS A 75 -3.34 -11.42 -1.17
N ALA A 76 -2.43 -12.17 -0.58
CA ALA A 76 -1.97 -13.44 -1.11
C ALA A 76 -1.88 -14.48 0.02
N GLY A 77 -2.24 -15.74 -0.28
CA GLY A 77 -2.11 -16.84 0.66
C GLY A 77 -2.96 -18.05 0.33
N PHE A 78 -2.70 -19.10 1.06
CA PHE A 78 -3.36 -20.41 0.95
C PHE A 78 -3.69 -20.88 2.37
N GLY A 79 -4.93 -20.68 2.83
CA GLY A 79 -5.35 -20.98 4.20
C GLY A 79 -4.87 -19.95 5.23
N ILE A 80 -3.58 -19.62 5.20
CA ILE A 80 -2.96 -18.51 5.92
C ILE A 80 -2.34 -17.60 4.87
N GLY A 81 -2.56 -16.31 4.97
CA GLY A 81 -2.06 -15.34 4.01
C GLY A 81 -1.66 -14.03 4.67
N GLY A 82 -1.15 -13.14 3.86
CA GLY A 82 -0.81 -11.78 4.25
C GLY A 82 -1.35 -10.77 3.26
N GLU A 83 -1.42 -9.54 3.69
CA GLU A 83 -1.68 -8.39 2.85
C GLU A 83 -0.50 -7.44 2.92
N TYR A 84 -0.15 -6.89 1.76
CA TYR A 84 0.91 -5.89 1.64
C TYR A 84 0.50 -4.83 0.62
N GLY A 85 0.77 -3.58 0.95
CA GLY A 85 0.63 -2.45 0.04
C GLY A 85 1.52 -1.30 0.45
N GLU A 86 1.93 -0.52 -0.52
CA GLU A 86 2.68 0.73 -0.31
C GLU A 86 1.80 1.91 -0.68
N GLY A 87 2.03 3.04 0.00
CA GLY A 87 1.23 4.22 -0.17
C GLY A 87 1.90 5.49 0.35
N GLU A 88 1.20 6.59 0.21
CA GLU A 88 1.69 7.92 0.59
C GLU A 88 0.68 8.65 1.45
N LEU A 89 1.18 9.35 2.47
CA LEU A 89 0.42 10.30 3.27
C LEU A 89 0.53 11.69 2.61
N LEU A 90 -0.61 12.28 2.36
CA LEU A 90 -0.74 13.67 1.92
C LEU A 90 -1.27 14.52 3.09
N VAL A 91 -0.60 15.62 3.41
CA VAL A 91 -1.04 16.61 4.39
C VAL A 91 -1.30 17.92 3.65
N VAL A 92 -2.55 18.39 3.69
CA VAL A 92 -3.00 19.54 2.89
C VAL A 92 -2.63 19.36 1.40
N GLY A 93 -2.83 18.14 0.87
CA GLY A 93 -2.53 17.79 -0.52
C GLY A 93 -1.05 17.68 -0.89
N LYS A 94 -0.13 17.80 0.06
CA LYS A 94 1.32 17.69 -0.17
C LYS A 94 1.88 16.38 0.39
N PRO A 95 2.84 15.75 -0.29
CA PRO A 95 3.56 14.58 0.21
C PRO A 95 4.14 14.80 1.61
N ALA A 96 3.85 13.88 2.54
CA ALA A 96 4.32 13.94 3.92
C ALA A 96 5.06 12.67 4.37
N GLY A 97 5.08 11.63 3.56
CA GLY A 97 5.85 10.42 3.77
C GLY A 97 5.22 9.20 3.13
N PHE A 98 6.04 8.17 2.98
CA PHE A 98 5.63 6.89 2.42
C PHE A 98 5.45 5.86 3.53
N TYR A 99 4.48 4.98 3.33
CA TYR A 99 4.08 3.97 4.31
C TYR A 99 3.79 2.64 3.64
N ASN A 100 3.99 1.55 4.37
CA ASN A 100 3.44 0.25 4.00
C ASN A 100 2.29 -0.13 4.93
N LEU A 101 1.38 -0.93 4.40
CA LEU A 101 0.32 -1.62 5.13
C LEU A 101 0.60 -3.11 5.07
N VAL A 102 0.66 -3.74 6.24
CA VAL A 102 0.86 -5.19 6.39
C VAL A 102 -0.23 -5.72 7.30
N SER A 103 -0.89 -6.82 6.91
CA SER A 103 -1.76 -7.56 7.82
C SER A 103 -1.65 -9.06 7.61
N ALA A 104 -1.93 -9.84 8.67
CA ALA A 104 -2.14 -11.27 8.55
C ALA A 104 -3.60 -11.53 8.18
N SER A 105 -3.85 -12.43 7.26
CA SER A 105 -5.19 -12.84 6.88
C SER A 105 -5.35 -14.34 7.03
N PHE A 106 -6.50 -14.74 7.60
CA PHE A 106 -6.91 -16.14 7.71
C PHE A 106 -8.13 -16.35 6.84
N GLY A 107 -8.13 -17.36 6.00
CA GLY A 107 -9.31 -17.70 5.19
C GLY A 107 -8.98 -18.64 4.02
N PHE A 108 -10.01 -19.40 3.59
CA PHE A 108 -9.92 -20.36 2.49
C PHE A 108 -10.04 -19.69 1.12
N GLN A 109 -9.46 -18.53 0.91
CA GLN A 109 -9.47 -17.86 -0.38
C GLN A 109 -8.24 -18.27 -1.18
N PHE A 110 -8.48 -18.86 -2.34
CA PHE A 110 -7.46 -19.20 -3.31
C PHE A 110 -7.24 -18.02 -4.25
N GLY A 111 -6.00 -17.54 -4.33
CA GLY A 111 -5.59 -16.53 -5.31
C GLY A 111 -5.09 -15.22 -4.71
N ALA A 112 -4.67 -14.33 -5.59
CA ALA A 112 -4.30 -12.97 -5.25
C ALA A 112 -5.49 -12.03 -5.50
N GLN A 113 -5.81 -11.21 -4.52
CA GLN A 113 -6.81 -10.14 -4.62
C GLN A 113 -6.13 -8.80 -4.39
N ALA A 114 -6.52 -7.80 -5.15
CA ALA A 114 -6.05 -6.42 -4.97
C ALA A 114 -7.22 -5.54 -4.50
N ARG A 115 -6.89 -4.57 -3.64
CA ARG A 115 -7.83 -3.55 -3.18
C ARG A 115 -7.13 -2.22 -2.98
N THR A 116 -7.87 -1.15 -3.04
CA THR A 116 -7.39 0.18 -2.66
C THR A 116 -7.84 0.49 -1.24
N VAL A 117 -6.97 1.11 -0.45
CA VAL A 117 -7.29 1.59 0.90
C VAL A 117 -7.01 3.08 0.98
N ILE A 118 -8.00 3.85 1.43
CA ILE A 118 -7.88 5.30 1.67
C ILE A 118 -8.25 5.54 3.14
N ILE A 119 -7.35 6.14 3.91
CA ILE A 119 -7.58 6.51 5.31
C ILE A 119 -7.50 8.03 5.42
N MET A 120 -8.51 8.66 6.00
CA MET A 120 -8.57 10.11 6.19
C MET A 120 -8.55 10.42 7.69
N PHE A 121 -7.57 11.22 8.11
CA PHE A 121 -7.46 11.75 9.46
C PHE A 121 -8.23 13.07 9.52
N MET A 122 -9.41 13.05 10.12
CA MET A 122 -10.34 14.19 10.13
C MET A 122 -9.97 15.26 11.15
N THR A 123 -9.08 14.93 12.10
CA THR A 123 -8.64 15.86 13.15
C THR A 123 -7.11 15.92 13.25
N PRO A 124 -6.53 17.09 13.63
CA PRO A 124 -5.09 17.21 13.87
C PRO A 124 -4.58 16.23 14.93
N GLN A 125 -5.37 15.95 15.95
CA GLN A 125 -5.05 15.02 17.04
C GLN A 125 -4.91 13.58 16.53
N ALA A 126 -5.81 13.14 15.64
CA ALA A 126 -5.75 11.82 15.03
C ALA A 126 -4.49 11.66 14.17
N LEU A 127 -4.17 12.65 13.32
CA LEU A 127 -2.96 12.65 12.52
C LEU A 127 -1.69 12.68 13.38
N ALA A 128 -1.69 13.49 14.45
CA ALA A 128 -0.56 13.55 15.37
C ALA A 128 -0.36 12.24 16.13
N GLY A 129 -1.45 11.55 16.49
CA GLY A 129 -1.41 10.20 17.08
C GLY A 129 -0.77 9.20 16.14
N PHE A 130 -1.21 9.18 14.89
CA PHE A 130 -0.63 8.35 13.83
C PHE A 130 0.89 8.61 13.65
N ASN A 131 1.29 9.86 13.52
CA ASN A 131 2.69 10.23 13.27
C ASN A 131 3.64 9.94 14.43
N ARG A 132 3.13 9.84 15.68
CA ARG A 132 3.95 9.52 16.87
C ARG A 132 4.17 8.04 17.07
N THR A 133 3.36 7.20 16.42
CA THR A 133 3.39 5.75 16.61
C THR A 133 4.20 5.10 15.49
N ASP A 134 5.35 4.53 15.84
CA ASP A 134 6.09 3.70 14.90
C ASP A 134 5.39 2.35 14.73
N GLY A 135 4.89 2.11 13.50
CA GLY A 135 4.10 0.91 13.20
C GLY A 135 2.71 0.92 13.80
N TRP A 136 1.94 1.95 13.46
CA TRP A 136 0.56 2.15 13.90
C TRP A 136 -0.35 0.96 13.56
N LYS A 137 -1.01 0.39 14.58
CA LYS A 137 -1.92 -0.76 14.44
C LYS A 137 -3.37 -0.31 14.51
N VAL A 138 -4.11 -0.61 13.45
CA VAL A 138 -5.55 -0.37 13.39
C VAL A 138 -6.27 -1.23 14.43
N GLY A 139 -7.15 -0.61 15.21
CA GLY A 139 -7.88 -1.26 16.29
C GLY A 139 -7.16 -1.27 17.65
N VAL A 140 -5.85 -0.95 17.68
CA VAL A 140 -5.03 -0.89 18.91
C VAL A 140 -4.57 0.54 19.19
N ASP A 141 -3.83 1.14 18.26
CA ASP A 141 -3.30 2.51 18.41
C ASP A 141 -4.31 3.58 17.98
N GLY A 142 -5.34 3.17 17.25
CA GLY A 142 -6.48 3.99 16.84
C GLY A 142 -7.48 3.20 16.04
N SER A 143 -8.74 3.58 16.12
CA SER A 143 -9.83 2.96 15.36
C SER A 143 -10.05 3.68 14.05
N VAL A 144 -10.30 2.92 12.97
CA VAL A 144 -10.71 3.43 11.67
C VAL A 144 -12.18 3.07 11.45
N THR A 145 -13.03 4.08 11.34
CA THR A 145 -14.44 3.87 10.97
C THR A 145 -14.52 3.67 9.45
N LEU A 146 -14.82 2.46 9.01
CA LEU A 146 -15.00 2.18 7.60
C LEU A 146 -16.35 2.73 7.11
N ILE A 147 -16.29 3.52 6.06
CA ILE A 147 -17.45 4.02 5.34
C ILE A 147 -17.77 3.04 4.22
N THR A 148 -18.95 2.41 4.31
CA THR A 148 -19.45 1.48 3.28
C THR A 148 -20.58 2.16 2.52
N LEU A 149 -20.41 2.34 1.22
CA LEU A 149 -21.39 2.95 0.35
C LEU A 149 -21.71 2.00 -0.82
N GLY A 150 -22.98 1.96 -1.20
CA GLY A 150 -23.38 1.28 -2.43
C GLY A 150 -22.76 1.92 -3.69
N ALA A 151 -22.84 1.22 -4.81
CA ALA A 151 -22.33 1.73 -6.08
C ALA A 151 -22.97 3.10 -6.43
N GLY A 152 -22.15 4.11 -6.68
CA GLY A 152 -22.62 5.47 -7.05
C GLY A 152 -23.25 6.29 -5.92
N ALA A 153 -23.33 5.78 -4.69
CA ALA A 153 -23.85 6.56 -3.57
C ALA A 153 -22.93 7.72 -3.23
N ALA A 154 -23.53 8.87 -2.92
CA ALA A 154 -22.82 10.06 -2.45
C ALA A 154 -22.39 9.90 -0.99
N ILE A 155 -21.25 10.51 -0.64
CA ILE A 155 -20.78 10.58 0.74
C ILE A 155 -21.48 11.76 1.42
N ASP A 156 -22.28 11.44 2.45
CA ASP A 156 -22.84 12.49 3.31
C ASP A 156 -21.79 12.95 4.34
N THR A 157 -21.12 14.02 3.99
CA THR A 157 -20.03 14.57 4.81
C THR A 157 -20.48 15.13 6.15
N ASN A 158 -21.78 15.37 6.35
CA ASN A 158 -22.33 15.93 7.60
C ASN A 158 -22.54 14.85 8.66
N GLN A 159 -22.67 13.59 8.25
CA GLN A 159 -22.85 12.47 9.17
C GLN A 159 -21.51 11.85 9.64
N ILE A 160 -20.39 12.30 9.07
CA ILE A 160 -19.07 11.77 9.42
C ILE A 160 -18.50 12.56 10.59
N THR A 161 -18.54 11.95 11.77
CA THR A 161 -18.03 12.53 13.03
C THR A 161 -16.77 11.82 13.55
N SER A 162 -16.41 10.67 12.99
CA SER A 162 -15.26 9.88 13.42
C SER A 162 -13.93 10.60 13.12
N PRO A 163 -12.96 10.60 14.06
CA PRO A 163 -11.67 11.26 13.88
C PRO A 163 -10.77 10.61 12.82
N VAL A 164 -10.99 9.31 12.54
CA VAL A 164 -10.33 8.58 11.47
C VAL A 164 -11.35 7.75 10.72
N ILE A 165 -11.41 7.92 9.42
CA ILE A 165 -12.32 7.18 8.54
C ILE A 165 -11.53 6.47 7.45
N GLY A 166 -12.08 5.39 6.92
CA GLY A 166 -11.46 4.59 5.88
C GLY A 166 -12.42 4.18 4.80
N PHE A 167 -11.90 4.05 3.59
CA PHE A 167 -12.58 3.50 2.43
C PHE A 167 -11.77 2.33 1.89
N VAL A 168 -12.43 1.22 1.62
CA VAL A 168 -11.83 0.06 0.99
C VAL A 168 -12.57 -0.19 -0.31
N LEU A 169 -11.84 -0.15 -1.42
CA LEU A 169 -12.37 -0.25 -2.76
C LEU A 169 -11.74 -1.46 -3.46
N ASP A 170 -12.52 -2.19 -4.22
CA ASP A 170 -11.99 -3.19 -5.14
C ASP A 170 -11.46 -2.54 -6.44
N PRO A 171 -10.86 -3.30 -7.37
CA PRO A 171 -10.38 -2.76 -8.65
C PRO A 171 -11.48 -2.14 -9.52
N THR A 172 -12.76 -2.49 -9.29
CA THR A 172 -13.91 -1.91 -10.00
C THR A 172 -14.43 -0.64 -9.32
N GLY A 173 -13.86 -0.27 -8.17
CA GLY A 173 -14.27 0.90 -7.38
C GLY A 173 -15.49 0.66 -6.51
N LEU A 174 -15.95 -0.58 -6.37
CA LEU A 174 -17.00 -0.94 -5.41
C LEU A 174 -16.42 -0.91 -3.98
N MET A 175 -17.23 -0.49 -3.01
CA MET A 175 -16.84 -0.52 -1.61
C MET A 175 -17.22 -1.87 -1.00
N TYR A 176 -16.24 -2.51 -0.36
CA TYR A 176 -16.44 -3.77 0.35
C TYR A 176 -16.49 -3.57 1.86
N ASN A 177 -17.27 -4.43 2.51
CA ASN A 177 -17.36 -4.52 3.95
C ASN A 177 -16.17 -5.36 4.49
N LEU A 178 -14.97 -4.79 4.40
CA LEU A 178 -13.73 -5.41 4.86
C LEU A 178 -13.23 -4.69 6.10
N THR A 179 -12.68 -5.42 7.04
CA THR A 179 -12.01 -4.82 8.21
C THR A 179 -10.58 -4.43 7.87
N LEU A 180 -10.10 -3.36 8.48
CA LEU A 180 -8.69 -3.00 8.54
C LEU A 180 -8.06 -3.37 9.89
N GLU A 181 -8.85 -3.88 10.83
CA GLU A 181 -8.37 -4.23 12.17
C GLU A 181 -7.23 -5.26 12.11
N GLY A 182 -6.22 -5.05 12.94
CA GLY A 182 -5.01 -5.85 12.96
C GLY A 182 -3.98 -5.48 11.90
N SER A 183 -4.31 -4.59 10.96
CA SER A 183 -3.33 -4.07 10.01
C SER A 183 -2.32 -3.18 10.72
N LYS A 184 -1.04 -3.34 10.37
CA LYS A 184 0.06 -2.50 10.81
C LYS A 184 0.50 -1.58 9.67
N ILE A 185 0.58 -0.29 9.95
CA ILE A 185 1.03 0.73 9.00
C ILE A 185 2.35 1.31 9.53
N SER A 186 3.41 1.17 8.75
CA SER A 186 4.74 1.61 9.13
C SER A 186 5.33 2.55 8.08
N ARG A 187 6.11 3.53 8.52
CA ARG A 187 6.82 4.44 7.61
C ARG A 187 7.93 3.69 6.87
N ILE A 188 8.09 4.01 5.59
CA ILE A 188 9.12 3.45 4.71
C ILE A 188 9.88 4.54 3.98
N ASN A 189 11.07 4.18 3.47
CA ASN A 189 11.83 4.97 2.50
C ASN A 189 11.92 4.11 1.24
N PRO A 190 11.03 4.30 0.27
CA PRO A 190 10.94 3.47 -0.94
C PRO A 190 12.12 3.70 -1.88
#